data_5d4b096ddd289510690d608d40c58acc
#
_entry.id   5d4b096ddd289510690d608d40c58acc
#
_cell.length_a   1.000
_cell.length_b   1.000
_cell.length_c   1.000
_cell.angle_alpha   90.00
_cell.angle_beta   90.00
_cell.angle_gamma   90.00
#
_symmetry.space_group_name_H-M   'P 1'
#
loop_
_entity.id
_entity.type
_entity.pdbx_description
1 polymer ?
#
loop_
_entity_poly.entity_id
_entity_poly.type
_entity_poly.pdbx_seq_one_letter_code
_entity_poly.pdbx_strand_id
1 'polypeptide(L)'
;MSNAMNFAFMREEPAPPNGRRVAIIGAGPSGLAAAGYLGCLGYQVEVYDKLPKPGGLMLFGIPGHRIPADRIQRGVFTLSRKFGVNFHNKTKICCSAPLHEEEGDHFSCDIRGLGELVEEHDAVIICSGAWKSRKLGIPGEQLKGVYSGLEFLFPIRAVKYATSNVSVPPVEGRTVVVIGAGHSAMDVAHSAKALGARRVVMVYRRTKKEAPAGSYEVDRLIDVGCEWLERRTPLRIVADETGQHVAALEMTDGTTGETEVLPADVIVTSIGEIPTPPFQKELGLENVRKGEVRWLHMTSIENVFVAGDVLT
;
A
#
# COMPACT_ATOMS: atom_id res chain seq x y z
N MET A 1 25.06 -17.25 -3.81
CA MET A 1 23.63 -17.55 -3.59
C MET A 1 22.80 -16.39 -4.13
N SER A 2 21.78 -16.66 -4.93
CA SER A 2 20.94 -15.63 -5.54
C SER A 2 20.23 -14.79 -4.46
N ASN A 3 20.49 -13.48 -4.43
CA ASN A 3 19.86 -12.55 -3.48
C ASN A 3 18.46 -12.07 -4.00
N ALA A 4 17.83 -12.84 -4.88
CA ALA A 4 16.52 -12.57 -5.45
C ALA A 4 15.40 -13.02 -4.50
N MET A 5 14.25 -12.35 -4.53
CA MET A 5 13.03 -12.87 -3.92
C MET A 5 12.56 -14.08 -4.74
N ASN A 6 12.22 -15.16 -4.05
CA ASN A 6 11.69 -16.36 -4.72
C ASN A 6 10.16 -16.35 -4.65
N PHE A 7 9.52 -16.16 -5.79
CA PHE A 7 8.06 -16.23 -5.92
C PHE A 7 7.60 -17.60 -6.45
N ALA A 8 8.50 -18.36 -7.11
CA ALA A 8 8.23 -19.71 -7.62
C ALA A 8 8.80 -20.76 -6.65
N PHE A 9 8.17 -20.88 -5.48
CA PHE A 9 8.71 -21.64 -4.34
C PHE A 9 8.37 -23.14 -4.35
N MET A 10 7.50 -23.60 -5.26
CA MET A 10 7.09 -25.02 -5.29
C MET A 10 8.04 -25.90 -6.10
N ARG A 11 8.61 -25.38 -7.17
CA ARG A 11 9.45 -26.14 -8.10
C ARG A 11 10.58 -25.27 -8.65
N GLU A 12 11.69 -25.89 -8.96
CA GLU A 12 12.77 -25.23 -9.69
C GLU A 12 12.44 -25.04 -11.16
N GLU A 13 11.76 -26.01 -11.78
CA GLU A 13 11.31 -25.98 -13.17
C GLU A 13 9.76 -26.04 -13.25
N PRO A 14 9.13 -25.36 -14.24
CA PRO A 14 7.69 -25.42 -14.41
C PRO A 14 7.24 -26.84 -14.80
N ALA A 15 6.04 -27.21 -14.40
CA ALA A 15 5.37 -28.38 -14.94
C ALA A 15 5.05 -28.17 -16.44
N PRO A 16 4.83 -29.24 -17.21
CA PRO A 16 4.32 -29.14 -18.57
C PRO A 16 3.06 -28.27 -18.63
N PRO A 17 2.84 -27.51 -19.72
CA PRO A 17 1.65 -26.69 -19.88
C PRO A 17 0.36 -27.52 -19.74
N ASN A 18 -0.59 -27.04 -18.93
CA ASN A 18 -1.86 -27.71 -18.69
C ASN A 18 -3.02 -27.19 -19.59
N GLY A 19 -2.73 -26.23 -20.47
CA GLY A 19 -3.69 -25.61 -21.39
C GLY A 19 -4.64 -24.58 -20.76
N ARG A 20 -4.50 -24.30 -19.47
CA ARG A 20 -5.36 -23.34 -18.74
C ARG A 20 -4.71 -21.97 -18.64
N ARG A 21 -5.52 -20.91 -18.80
CA ARG A 21 -5.13 -19.50 -18.72
C ARG A 21 -5.70 -18.86 -17.46
N VAL A 22 -4.87 -18.15 -16.72
CA VAL A 22 -5.30 -17.43 -15.51
C VAL A 22 -4.85 -15.97 -15.57
N ALA A 23 -5.80 -15.04 -15.38
CA ALA A 23 -5.50 -13.63 -15.18
C ALA A 23 -5.32 -13.32 -13.69
N ILE A 24 -4.34 -12.49 -13.37
CA ILE A 24 -4.12 -11.98 -12.02
C ILE A 24 -4.16 -10.45 -12.07
N ILE A 25 -4.98 -9.83 -11.23
CA ILE A 25 -5.12 -8.38 -11.12
C ILE A 25 -4.32 -7.90 -9.92
N GLY A 26 -3.23 -7.21 -10.18
CA GLY A 26 -2.26 -6.72 -9.20
C GLY A 26 -1.00 -7.58 -9.11
N ALA A 27 0.16 -6.95 -9.33
CA ALA A 27 1.50 -7.54 -9.23
C ALA A 27 2.18 -7.23 -7.89
N GLY A 28 1.39 -7.10 -6.81
CA GLY A 28 1.88 -7.00 -5.43
C GLY A 28 2.32 -8.36 -4.87
N PRO A 29 2.63 -8.45 -3.55
CA PRO A 29 3.09 -9.70 -2.93
C PRO A 29 2.17 -10.88 -3.21
N SER A 30 0.86 -10.69 -3.06
CA SER A 30 -0.16 -11.72 -3.27
C SER A 30 -0.20 -12.18 -4.72
N GLY A 31 -0.26 -11.23 -5.69
CA GLY A 31 -0.28 -11.57 -7.11
C GLY A 31 0.99 -12.25 -7.60
N LEU A 32 2.16 -11.80 -7.14
CA LEU A 32 3.44 -12.44 -7.49
C LEU A 32 3.56 -13.85 -6.91
N ALA A 33 3.06 -14.08 -5.68
CA ALA A 33 3.01 -15.42 -5.09
C ALA A 33 2.05 -16.35 -5.85
N ALA A 34 0.86 -15.85 -6.21
CA ALA A 34 -0.10 -16.60 -7.02
C ALA A 34 0.46 -16.92 -8.42
N ALA A 35 1.12 -15.93 -9.07
CA ALA A 35 1.75 -16.13 -10.38
C ALA A 35 2.85 -17.19 -10.32
N GLY A 36 3.68 -17.16 -9.28
CA GLY A 36 4.73 -18.17 -9.10
C GLY A 36 4.17 -19.55 -8.83
N TYR A 37 3.13 -19.64 -8.00
CA TYR A 37 2.47 -20.91 -7.72
C TYR A 37 1.86 -21.54 -8.98
N LEU A 38 1.08 -20.77 -9.72
CA LEU A 38 0.40 -21.22 -10.94
C LEU A 38 1.39 -21.52 -12.07
N GLY A 39 2.43 -20.67 -12.24
CA GLY A 39 3.50 -20.94 -13.21
C GLY A 39 4.24 -22.25 -12.92
N CYS A 40 4.50 -22.58 -11.65
CA CYS A 40 5.06 -23.87 -11.26
C CYS A 40 4.17 -25.04 -11.68
N LEU A 41 2.85 -24.88 -11.72
CA LEU A 41 1.87 -25.91 -12.08
C LEU A 41 1.57 -25.98 -13.59
N GLY A 42 2.25 -25.18 -14.41
CA GLY A 42 2.09 -25.19 -15.87
C GLY A 42 0.92 -24.39 -16.40
N TYR A 43 0.31 -23.52 -15.59
CA TYR A 43 -0.70 -22.57 -16.07
C TYR A 43 -0.05 -21.47 -16.91
N GLN A 44 -0.75 -21.00 -17.94
CA GLN A 44 -0.43 -19.75 -18.61
C GLN A 44 -0.95 -18.60 -17.76
N VAL A 45 -0.04 -17.76 -17.24
CA VAL A 45 -0.37 -16.71 -16.29
C VAL A 45 -0.14 -15.33 -16.90
N GLU A 46 -1.17 -14.48 -16.85
CA GLU A 46 -1.12 -13.08 -17.25
C GLU A 46 -1.42 -12.19 -16.05
N VAL A 47 -0.50 -11.27 -15.74
CA VAL A 47 -0.60 -10.38 -14.57
C VAL A 47 -0.76 -8.94 -15.03
N TYR A 48 -1.86 -8.31 -14.62
CA TYR A 48 -2.21 -6.92 -14.95
C TYR A 48 -1.96 -6.03 -13.75
N ASP A 49 -1.23 -4.94 -13.92
CA ASP A 49 -0.96 -3.99 -12.84
C ASP A 49 -0.97 -2.54 -13.35
N LYS A 50 -1.59 -1.65 -12.57
CA LYS A 50 -1.65 -0.21 -12.87
C LYS A 50 -0.28 0.47 -12.81
N LEU A 51 0.66 -0.10 -12.06
CA LEU A 51 2.00 0.46 -11.85
C LEU A 51 2.96 0.15 -13.00
N PRO A 52 4.03 0.95 -13.16
CA PRO A 52 4.98 0.78 -14.24
C PRO A 52 5.92 -0.44 -14.09
N LYS A 53 5.95 -1.04 -12.90
CA LYS A 53 6.78 -2.22 -12.58
C LYS A 53 6.05 -3.14 -11.61
N PRO A 54 6.17 -4.48 -11.75
CA PRO A 54 5.66 -5.41 -10.75
C PRO A 54 6.36 -5.25 -9.40
N GLY A 55 5.63 -5.47 -8.33
CA GLY A 55 6.11 -5.39 -6.94
C GLY A 55 5.11 -4.74 -5.99
N GLY A 56 4.08 -4.03 -6.51
CA GLY A 56 3.08 -3.35 -5.69
C GLY A 56 3.72 -2.48 -4.60
N LEU A 57 3.13 -2.44 -3.42
CA LEU A 57 3.64 -1.65 -2.30
C LEU A 57 5.00 -2.13 -1.75
N MET A 58 5.46 -3.35 -2.01
CA MET A 58 6.85 -3.73 -1.72
C MET A 58 7.85 -2.85 -2.46
N LEU A 59 7.52 -2.45 -3.68
CA LEU A 59 8.39 -1.61 -4.52
C LEU A 59 8.09 -0.12 -4.37
N PHE A 60 6.81 0.25 -4.24
CA PHE A 60 6.33 1.63 -4.31
C PHE A 60 5.89 2.23 -2.97
N GLY A 61 5.77 1.45 -1.90
CA GLY A 61 5.38 1.92 -0.57
C GLY A 61 6.48 1.69 0.47
N ILE A 62 6.96 0.44 0.60
CA ILE A 62 7.95 0.07 1.61
C ILE A 62 9.32 0.67 1.28
N PRO A 63 10.01 1.33 2.23
CA PRO A 63 11.33 1.90 2.02
C PRO A 63 12.37 0.90 1.54
N GLY A 64 13.28 1.35 0.64
CA GLY A 64 14.26 0.48 0.00
C GLY A 64 15.28 -0.16 0.92
N HIS A 65 15.49 0.39 2.13
CA HIS A 65 16.36 -0.23 3.14
C HIS A 65 15.73 -1.47 3.79
N ARG A 66 14.38 -1.56 3.83
CA ARG A 66 13.68 -2.77 4.28
C ARG A 66 13.60 -3.81 3.17
N ILE A 67 13.19 -3.40 1.97
CA ILE A 67 13.08 -4.30 0.81
C ILE A 67 13.77 -3.66 -0.40
N PRO A 68 14.98 -4.12 -0.75
CA PRO A 68 15.70 -3.63 -1.92
C PRO A 68 14.97 -3.97 -3.23
N ALA A 69 14.80 -2.97 -4.10
CA ALA A 69 14.07 -3.10 -5.36
C ALA A 69 14.66 -4.16 -6.31
N ASP A 70 15.99 -4.30 -6.33
CA ASP A 70 16.69 -5.27 -7.17
C ASP A 70 16.34 -6.73 -6.82
N ARG A 71 16.06 -7.02 -5.55
CA ARG A 71 15.65 -8.36 -5.11
C ARG A 71 14.28 -8.73 -5.67
N ILE A 72 13.34 -7.77 -5.64
CA ILE A 72 11.99 -7.93 -6.20
C ILE A 72 12.10 -8.13 -7.71
N GLN A 73 12.81 -7.23 -8.41
CA GLN A 73 12.90 -7.26 -9.87
C GLN A 73 13.60 -8.53 -10.39
N ARG A 74 14.58 -9.06 -9.68
CA ARG A 74 15.20 -10.36 -10.03
C ARG A 74 14.20 -11.52 -9.88
N GLY A 75 13.37 -11.51 -8.83
CA GLY A 75 12.30 -12.50 -8.67
C GLY A 75 11.26 -12.43 -9.80
N VAL A 76 10.82 -11.23 -10.15
CA VAL A 76 9.92 -10.98 -11.27
C VAL A 76 10.54 -11.44 -12.60
N PHE A 77 11.81 -11.14 -12.83
CA PHE A 77 12.53 -11.62 -14.03
C PHE A 77 12.54 -13.15 -14.12
N THR A 78 12.74 -13.84 -12.99
CA THR A 78 12.66 -15.32 -12.93
C THR A 78 11.27 -15.81 -13.30
N LEU A 79 10.20 -15.20 -12.78
CA LEU A 79 8.82 -15.55 -13.14
C LEU A 79 8.58 -15.41 -14.65
N SER A 80 9.00 -14.30 -15.24
CA SER A 80 8.79 -14.05 -16.65
C SER A 80 9.63 -14.99 -17.53
N ARG A 81 10.93 -15.15 -17.24
CA ARG A 81 11.85 -15.88 -18.13
C ARG A 81 11.79 -17.39 -17.98
N LYS A 82 11.61 -17.87 -16.75
CA LYS A 82 11.65 -19.31 -16.47
C LYS A 82 10.25 -19.94 -16.41
N PHE A 83 9.29 -19.22 -15.84
CA PHE A 83 7.91 -19.72 -15.63
C PHE A 83 6.90 -19.14 -16.63
N GLY A 84 7.32 -18.37 -17.60
CA GLY A 84 6.47 -17.88 -18.70
C GLY A 84 5.37 -16.89 -18.26
N VAL A 85 5.50 -16.25 -17.09
CA VAL A 85 4.53 -15.27 -16.61
C VAL A 85 4.62 -13.99 -17.43
N ASN A 86 3.50 -13.56 -18.01
CA ASN A 86 3.38 -12.32 -18.77
C ASN A 86 2.90 -11.19 -17.87
N PHE A 87 3.56 -10.02 -17.91
CA PHE A 87 3.22 -8.84 -17.12
C PHE A 87 2.73 -7.71 -18.01
N HIS A 88 1.50 -7.28 -17.80
CA HIS A 88 0.84 -6.14 -18.43
C HIS A 88 0.86 -4.95 -17.46
N ASN A 89 2.00 -4.25 -17.42
CA ASN A 89 2.19 -3.09 -16.55
C ASN A 89 1.47 -1.87 -17.13
N LYS A 90 1.16 -0.87 -16.29
CA LYS A 90 0.40 0.34 -16.63
C LYS A 90 -1.00 0.05 -17.17
N THR A 91 -1.55 -1.12 -16.85
CA THR A 91 -2.89 -1.53 -17.24
C THR A 91 -3.75 -1.61 -15.97
N LYS A 92 -4.74 -0.71 -15.89
CA LYS A 92 -5.71 -0.72 -14.79
C LYS A 92 -6.92 -1.57 -15.19
N ILE A 93 -7.32 -2.45 -14.30
CA ILE A 93 -8.57 -3.22 -14.47
C ILE A 93 -9.66 -2.48 -13.73
N CYS A 94 -10.66 -1.98 -14.47
CA CYS A 94 -11.84 -1.29 -13.91
C CYS A 94 -12.99 -1.37 -14.94
N CYS A 95 -14.13 -0.79 -14.61
CA CYS A 95 -15.37 -1.00 -15.32
C CYS A 95 -15.70 0.10 -16.32
N SER A 96 -15.18 1.29 -16.14
CA SER A 96 -15.41 2.45 -17.02
C SER A 96 -14.33 3.50 -16.79
N ALA A 97 -14.26 4.54 -17.50
CA ALA A 97 -13.29 5.65 -17.54
C ALA A 97 -12.20 5.71 -16.42
N PRO A 98 -11.01 6.20 -16.72
CA PRO A 98 -9.90 6.28 -15.78
C PRO A 98 -10.26 7.21 -14.62
N LEU A 99 -10.58 6.65 -13.48
CA LEU A 99 -10.72 7.41 -12.26
C LEU A 99 -9.35 7.45 -11.60
N HIS A 100 -8.76 8.65 -11.53
CA HIS A 100 -7.55 8.88 -10.75
C HIS A 100 -7.93 9.04 -9.28
N GLU A 101 -8.46 7.97 -8.68
CA GLU A 101 -8.96 7.96 -7.30
C GLU A 101 -7.95 7.42 -6.29
N GLU A 102 -6.92 6.74 -6.77
CA GLU A 102 -5.94 6.06 -5.92
C GLU A 102 -4.50 6.40 -6.33
N GLU A 103 -3.59 6.27 -5.37
CA GLU A 103 -2.17 6.37 -5.65
C GLU A 103 -1.75 5.38 -6.74
N GLY A 104 -0.95 5.87 -7.68
CA GLY A 104 -0.45 5.08 -8.80
C GLY A 104 -1.35 5.02 -10.04
N ASP A 105 -2.59 5.47 -9.97
CA ASP A 105 -3.50 5.47 -11.13
C ASP A 105 -2.97 6.31 -12.30
N HIS A 106 -2.24 7.38 -12.00
CA HIS A 106 -1.61 8.25 -13.00
C HIS A 106 -0.54 7.56 -13.86
N PHE A 107 -0.08 6.37 -13.48
CA PHE A 107 0.81 5.56 -14.32
C PHE A 107 0.06 4.76 -15.38
N SER A 108 -1.24 4.56 -15.21
CA SER A 108 -2.04 3.74 -16.13
C SER A 108 -2.17 4.40 -17.49
N CYS A 109 -1.84 3.66 -18.53
CA CYS A 109 -1.97 4.08 -19.93
C CYS A 109 -3.03 3.27 -20.66
N ASP A 110 -3.40 2.12 -20.10
CA ASP A 110 -4.38 1.19 -20.64
C ASP A 110 -5.39 0.79 -19.57
N ILE A 111 -6.63 0.56 -19.98
CA ILE A 111 -7.76 0.19 -19.13
C ILE A 111 -8.48 -0.98 -19.75
N ARG A 112 -8.70 -2.01 -18.95
CA ARG A 112 -9.47 -3.18 -19.35
C ARG A 112 -10.59 -3.47 -18.36
N GLY A 113 -11.67 -4.03 -18.87
CA GLY A 113 -12.79 -4.47 -18.05
C GLY A 113 -12.52 -5.82 -17.36
N LEU A 114 -13.02 -6.00 -16.14
CA LEU A 114 -12.98 -7.32 -15.49
C LEU A 114 -13.77 -8.36 -16.31
N GLY A 115 -14.89 -7.96 -16.90
CA GLY A 115 -15.70 -8.85 -17.78
C GLY A 115 -14.87 -9.42 -18.93
N GLU A 116 -14.05 -8.62 -19.59
CA GLU A 116 -13.15 -9.07 -20.65
C GLU A 116 -12.18 -10.15 -20.15
N LEU A 117 -11.59 -9.95 -18.96
CA LEU A 117 -10.67 -10.93 -18.40
C LEU A 117 -11.38 -12.26 -18.05
N VAL A 118 -12.61 -12.17 -17.56
CA VAL A 118 -13.43 -13.35 -17.24
C VAL A 118 -13.78 -14.16 -18.51
N GLU A 119 -14.05 -13.48 -19.63
CA GLU A 119 -14.33 -14.13 -20.92
C GLU A 119 -13.08 -14.75 -21.56
N GLU A 120 -11.92 -14.12 -21.38
CA GLU A 120 -10.66 -14.53 -22.03
C GLU A 120 -9.89 -15.61 -21.27
N HIS A 121 -10.19 -15.84 -19.97
CA HIS A 121 -9.40 -16.69 -19.09
C HIS A 121 -10.27 -17.75 -18.38
N ASP A 122 -9.69 -18.88 -18.06
CA ASP A 122 -10.36 -19.94 -17.29
C ASP A 122 -10.62 -19.53 -15.84
N ALA A 123 -9.82 -18.60 -15.30
CA ALA A 123 -10.02 -18.01 -13.98
C ALA A 123 -9.37 -16.64 -13.86
N VAL A 124 -9.89 -15.82 -12.94
CA VAL A 124 -9.34 -14.51 -12.58
C VAL A 124 -9.07 -14.45 -11.08
N ILE A 125 -7.91 -13.95 -10.68
CA ILE A 125 -7.56 -13.77 -9.27
C ILE A 125 -7.32 -12.27 -9.01
N ILE A 126 -8.12 -11.69 -8.12
CA ILE A 126 -8.02 -10.29 -7.72
C ILE A 126 -7.06 -10.18 -6.54
N CYS A 127 -5.93 -9.51 -6.78
CA CYS A 127 -4.85 -9.26 -5.82
C CYS A 127 -4.50 -7.77 -5.75
N SER A 128 -5.51 -6.90 -5.92
CA SER A 128 -5.32 -5.44 -6.07
C SER A 128 -4.81 -4.73 -4.81
N GLY A 129 -4.90 -5.36 -3.64
CA GLY A 129 -4.44 -4.79 -2.37
C GLY A 129 -5.39 -3.75 -1.79
N ALA A 130 -4.88 -2.91 -0.87
CA ALA A 130 -5.59 -1.83 -0.21
C ALA A 130 -4.88 -0.49 -0.49
N TRP A 131 -5.56 0.41 -1.19
CA TRP A 131 -5.00 1.68 -1.67
C TRP A 131 -5.63 2.91 -1.04
N LYS A 132 -6.68 2.74 -0.24
CA LYS A 132 -7.37 3.84 0.44
C LYS A 132 -7.01 3.85 1.92
N SER A 133 -6.45 4.96 2.37
CA SER A 133 -6.12 5.12 3.79
C SER A 133 -7.35 5.43 4.63
N ARG A 134 -7.38 4.89 5.85
CA ARG A 134 -8.38 5.22 6.86
C ARG A 134 -8.25 6.68 7.25
N LYS A 135 -9.39 7.34 7.45
CA LYS A 135 -9.44 8.71 7.99
C LYS A 135 -9.64 8.67 9.51
N LEU A 136 -9.06 9.66 10.20
CA LEU A 136 -9.29 9.85 11.64
C LEU A 136 -10.71 10.31 11.93
N GLY A 137 -11.34 11.03 11.00
CA GLY A 137 -12.66 11.63 11.15
C GLY A 137 -12.65 12.85 12.07
N ILE A 138 -11.53 13.56 12.15
CA ILE A 138 -11.38 14.78 12.97
C ILE A 138 -11.36 16.04 12.11
N PRO A 139 -11.77 17.21 12.66
CA PRO A 139 -11.68 18.48 11.94
C PRO A 139 -10.24 18.77 11.48
N GLY A 140 -10.11 19.31 10.28
CA GLY A 140 -8.82 19.74 9.71
C GLY A 140 -8.06 18.67 8.93
N GLU A 141 -8.55 17.43 8.78
CA GLU A 141 -7.88 16.39 7.99
C GLU A 141 -7.71 16.73 6.50
N GLN A 142 -8.48 17.70 6.00
CA GLN A 142 -8.44 18.15 4.61
C GLN A 142 -7.42 19.27 4.36
N LEU A 143 -6.74 19.78 5.39
CA LEU A 143 -5.78 20.88 5.26
C LEU A 143 -4.56 20.45 4.43
N LYS A 144 -4.00 21.40 3.69
CA LYS A 144 -2.72 21.21 3.00
C LYS A 144 -1.62 20.96 4.02
N GLY A 145 -0.76 19.97 3.72
CA GLY A 145 0.27 19.49 4.65
C GLY A 145 -0.19 18.30 5.51
N VAL A 146 -1.46 17.86 5.36
CA VAL A 146 -1.94 16.61 5.93
C VAL A 146 -1.92 15.54 4.85
N TYR A 147 -1.28 14.41 5.15
CA TYR A 147 -1.13 13.26 4.25
C TYR A 147 -1.54 11.98 4.97
N SER A 148 -2.01 11.00 4.24
CA SER A 148 -2.01 9.62 4.72
C SER A 148 -0.62 8.99 4.61
N GLY A 149 -0.39 7.85 5.27
CA GLY A 149 0.87 7.12 5.16
C GLY A 149 1.21 6.76 3.71
N LEU A 150 0.21 6.36 2.93
CA LEU A 150 0.40 6.01 1.53
C LEU A 150 0.70 7.24 0.66
N GLU A 151 -0.08 8.34 0.78
CA GLU A 151 0.18 9.61 0.10
C GLU A 151 1.57 10.18 0.42
N PHE A 152 2.12 9.85 1.59
CA PHE A 152 3.46 10.25 1.99
C PHE A 152 4.55 9.33 1.39
N LEU A 153 4.42 8.02 1.54
CA LEU A 153 5.47 7.05 1.16
C LEU A 153 5.53 6.77 -0.35
N PHE A 154 4.38 6.71 -1.01
CA PHE A 154 4.29 6.34 -2.41
C PHE A 154 5.09 7.28 -3.33
N PRO A 155 4.96 8.62 -3.25
CA PRO A 155 5.72 9.54 -4.09
C PRO A 155 7.24 9.41 -3.93
N ILE A 156 7.73 9.15 -2.72
CA ILE A 156 9.16 8.98 -2.43
C ILE A 156 9.76 7.82 -3.24
N ARG A 157 8.96 6.75 -3.43
CA ARG A 157 9.38 5.57 -4.18
C ARG A 157 9.06 5.68 -5.66
N ALA A 158 7.93 6.30 -5.98
CA ALA A 158 7.40 6.42 -7.35
C ALA A 158 8.20 7.38 -8.22
N VAL A 159 8.83 8.40 -7.65
CA VAL A 159 9.61 9.42 -8.37
C VAL A 159 10.65 8.84 -9.32
N LYS A 160 11.23 7.68 -9.01
CA LYS A 160 12.22 6.98 -9.85
C LYS A 160 11.62 6.40 -11.14
N TYR A 161 10.32 6.24 -11.20
CA TYR A 161 9.60 5.62 -12.30
C TYR A 161 8.64 6.60 -13.02
N ALA A 162 8.51 7.82 -12.47
CA ALA A 162 7.65 8.84 -13.03
C ALA A 162 8.30 9.47 -14.27
N THR A 163 7.49 9.65 -15.31
CA THR A 163 7.85 10.43 -16.49
C THR A 163 7.39 11.88 -16.40
N SER A 164 6.64 12.22 -15.36
CA SER A 164 6.07 13.54 -15.06
C SER A 164 6.00 13.77 -13.54
N ASN A 165 5.80 15.01 -13.15
CA ASN A 165 5.91 15.56 -11.78
C ASN A 165 5.22 14.73 -10.67
N VAL A 166 5.93 13.77 -10.12
CA VAL A 166 5.60 13.23 -8.79
C VAL A 166 6.29 14.10 -7.74
N SER A 167 5.50 14.83 -6.99
CA SER A 167 6.01 15.71 -5.92
C SER A 167 6.19 14.91 -4.64
N VAL A 168 7.42 14.86 -4.13
CA VAL A 168 7.72 14.32 -2.80
C VAL A 168 7.22 15.30 -1.74
N PRO A 169 6.57 14.83 -0.65
CA PRO A 169 6.12 15.71 0.42
C PRO A 169 7.25 16.61 0.97
N PRO A 170 7.02 17.92 1.10
CA PRO A 170 8.05 18.87 1.50
C PRO A 170 8.25 18.82 3.02
N VAL A 171 9.26 18.08 3.49
CA VAL A 171 9.53 17.90 4.94
C VAL A 171 10.88 18.47 5.40
N GLU A 172 11.75 18.85 4.49
CA GLU A 172 13.07 19.38 4.83
C GLU A 172 12.96 20.61 5.74
N GLY A 173 13.67 20.61 6.87
CA GLY A 173 13.66 21.66 7.88
C GLY A 173 12.35 21.77 8.69
N ARG A 174 11.35 20.93 8.44
CA ARG A 174 10.00 21.01 9.03
C ARG A 174 9.82 20.09 10.23
N THR A 175 8.79 20.41 11.02
CA THR A 175 8.25 19.53 12.07
C THR A 175 7.19 18.62 11.45
N VAL A 176 7.43 17.30 11.49
CA VAL A 176 6.53 16.26 11.00
C VAL A 176 5.93 15.52 12.17
N VAL A 177 4.61 15.48 12.25
CA VAL A 177 3.87 14.70 13.24
C VAL A 177 3.28 13.45 12.55
N VAL A 178 3.58 12.28 13.07
CA VAL A 178 3.08 11.00 12.54
C VAL A 178 2.09 10.39 13.53
N ILE A 179 0.85 10.21 13.10
CA ILE A 179 -0.22 9.64 13.92
C ILE A 179 -0.38 8.16 13.59
N GLY A 180 -0.04 7.30 14.55
CA GLY A 180 -0.08 5.85 14.41
C GLY A 180 1.15 5.16 14.96
N ALA A 181 1.12 3.82 15.06
CA ALA A 181 2.21 3.00 15.61
C ALA A 181 2.36 1.65 14.89
N GLY A 182 1.83 1.49 13.69
CA GLY A 182 2.06 0.34 12.83
C GLY A 182 3.37 0.46 12.05
N HIS A 183 3.75 -0.59 11.32
CA HIS A 183 4.97 -0.58 10.49
C HIS A 183 4.98 0.56 9.47
N SER A 184 3.84 0.90 8.86
CA SER A 184 3.74 2.05 7.94
C SER A 184 4.08 3.37 8.64
N ALA A 185 3.64 3.56 9.91
CA ALA A 185 3.99 4.76 10.70
C ALA A 185 5.50 4.83 10.98
N MET A 186 6.14 3.69 11.28
CA MET A 186 7.60 3.61 11.45
C MET A 186 8.32 3.99 10.15
N ASP A 187 7.84 3.50 9.03
CA ASP A 187 8.41 3.79 7.70
C ASP A 187 8.26 5.27 7.31
N VAL A 188 7.11 5.89 7.64
CA VAL A 188 6.89 7.33 7.47
C VAL A 188 7.90 8.12 8.29
N ALA A 189 8.07 7.81 9.58
CA ALA A 189 8.98 8.53 10.47
C ALA A 189 10.45 8.42 10.01
N HIS A 190 10.91 7.22 9.67
CA HIS A 190 12.25 7.01 9.10
C HIS A 190 12.44 7.79 7.78
N SER A 191 11.44 7.77 6.90
CA SER A 191 11.50 8.48 5.62
C SER A 191 11.52 9.99 5.82
N ALA A 192 10.73 10.53 6.74
CA ALA A 192 10.73 11.95 7.09
C ALA A 192 12.10 12.41 7.61
N LYS A 193 12.73 11.62 8.50
CA LYS A 193 14.11 11.88 8.97
C LYS A 193 15.11 11.87 7.83
N ALA A 194 15.04 10.86 6.96
CA ALA A 194 15.93 10.72 5.81
C ALA A 194 15.78 11.84 4.78
N LEU A 195 14.60 12.45 4.69
CA LEU A 195 14.30 13.62 3.85
C LEU A 195 14.64 14.96 4.52
N GLY A 196 15.28 14.97 5.69
CA GLY A 196 15.76 16.18 6.33
C GLY A 196 14.74 16.89 7.22
N ALA A 197 13.71 16.21 7.71
CA ALA A 197 12.82 16.78 8.71
C ALA A 197 13.61 17.20 9.96
N ARG A 198 13.40 18.46 10.41
CA ARG A 198 14.05 19.00 11.60
C ARG A 198 13.64 18.28 12.87
N ARG A 199 12.35 17.96 12.96
CA ARG A 199 11.73 17.28 14.10
C ARG A 199 10.72 16.27 13.60
N VAL A 200 10.72 15.05 14.16
CA VAL A 200 9.71 14.02 13.88
C VAL A 200 9.12 13.55 15.20
N VAL A 201 7.81 13.69 15.34
CA VAL A 201 7.07 13.31 16.56
C VAL A 201 6.03 12.25 16.22
N MET A 202 6.13 11.11 16.88
CA MET A 202 5.15 10.04 16.80
C MET A 202 4.06 10.27 17.85
N VAL A 203 2.80 10.22 17.44
CA VAL A 203 1.63 10.36 18.30
C VAL A 203 0.85 9.06 18.29
N TYR A 204 0.70 8.44 19.45
CA TYR A 204 0.00 7.17 19.59
C TYR A 204 -0.98 7.19 20.77
N ARG A 205 -2.22 6.72 20.52
CA ARG A 205 -3.31 6.74 21.51
C ARG A 205 -3.16 5.73 22.66
N ARG A 206 -2.28 4.73 22.51
CA ARG A 206 -2.00 3.71 23.51
C ARG A 206 -0.56 3.81 23.97
N THR A 207 -0.09 2.80 24.72
CA THR A 207 1.30 2.72 25.19
C THR A 207 2.23 2.13 24.12
N LYS A 208 3.52 2.36 24.28
CA LYS A 208 4.58 1.76 23.45
C LYS A 208 4.49 0.21 23.42
N LYS A 209 4.11 -0.42 24.52
CA LYS A 209 3.95 -1.89 24.59
C LYS A 209 2.84 -2.42 23.70
N GLU A 210 1.85 -1.58 23.39
CA GLU A 210 0.69 -1.90 22.55
C GLU A 210 0.90 -1.47 21.08
N ALA A 211 2.08 -0.95 20.73
CA ALA A 211 2.38 -0.54 19.35
C ALA A 211 2.37 -1.77 18.43
N PRO A 212 1.55 -1.79 17.35
CA PRO A 212 1.50 -2.93 16.43
C PRO A 212 2.83 -3.25 15.75
N ALA A 213 3.73 -2.27 15.59
CA ALA A 213 5.07 -2.49 15.06
C ALA A 213 6.01 -3.16 16.06
N GLY A 214 5.63 -3.20 17.35
CA GLY A 214 6.45 -3.70 18.44
C GLY A 214 7.36 -2.65 19.08
N SER A 215 7.67 -2.84 20.36
CA SER A 215 8.49 -1.89 21.14
C SER A 215 9.89 -1.69 20.54
N TYR A 216 10.46 -2.73 19.95
CA TYR A 216 11.79 -2.68 19.33
C TYR A 216 11.87 -1.68 18.16
N GLU A 217 10.87 -1.65 17.29
CA GLU A 217 10.82 -0.68 16.19
C GLU A 217 10.65 0.76 16.71
N VAL A 218 9.88 0.93 17.79
CA VAL A 218 9.72 2.25 18.44
C VAL A 218 11.04 2.70 19.07
N ASP A 219 11.78 1.81 19.77
CA ASP A 219 13.08 2.13 20.36
C ASP A 219 14.07 2.59 19.28
N ARG A 220 14.13 1.89 18.16
CA ARG A 220 14.98 2.28 17.01
C ARG A 220 14.65 3.67 16.47
N LEU A 221 13.38 4.07 16.47
CA LEU A 221 13.00 5.44 16.07
C LEU A 221 13.47 6.48 17.08
N ILE A 222 13.35 6.18 18.38
CA ILE A 222 13.83 7.06 19.44
C ILE A 222 15.36 7.21 19.35
N ASP A 223 16.08 6.12 19.11
CA ASP A 223 17.55 6.12 18.96
C ASP A 223 18.03 6.98 17.79
N VAL A 224 17.24 7.12 16.71
CA VAL A 224 17.54 8.03 15.59
C VAL A 224 16.98 9.45 15.77
N GLY A 225 16.51 9.77 16.99
CA GLY A 225 16.09 11.11 17.37
C GLY A 225 14.65 11.47 16.95
N CYS A 226 13.76 10.50 16.85
CA CYS A 226 12.32 10.74 16.81
C CYS A 226 11.77 10.84 18.23
N GLU A 227 10.81 11.72 18.45
CA GLU A 227 10.10 11.83 19.71
C GLU A 227 8.91 10.86 19.72
N TRP A 228 8.60 10.29 20.89
CA TRP A 228 7.47 9.38 21.07
C TRP A 228 6.52 9.89 22.14
N LEU A 229 5.28 10.18 21.73
CA LEU A 229 4.19 10.60 22.60
C LEU A 229 3.11 9.52 22.65
N GLU A 230 3.08 8.77 23.72
CA GLU A 230 2.05 7.76 23.96
C GLU A 230 0.87 8.30 24.74
N ARG A 231 -0.27 7.60 24.68
CA ARG A 231 -1.54 7.98 25.32
C ARG A 231 -2.04 9.35 24.87
N ARG A 232 -1.75 9.72 23.61
CA ARG A 232 -2.21 10.96 23.00
C ARG A 232 -3.25 10.67 21.95
N THR A 233 -4.47 11.19 22.17
CA THR A 233 -5.59 11.01 21.24
C THR A 233 -5.82 12.30 20.45
N PRO A 234 -5.66 12.30 19.12
CA PRO A 234 -5.93 13.45 18.28
C PRO A 234 -7.39 13.93 18.41
N LEU A 235 -7.60 15.23 18.51
CA LEU A 235 -8.92 15.89 18.58
C LEU A 235 -9.24 16.66 17.31
N ARG A 236 -8.29 17.47 16.85
CA ARG A 236 -8.41 18.26 15.60
C ARG A 236 -7.04 18.66 15.09
N ILE A 237 -6.97 18.94 13.79
CA ILE A 237 -5.82 19.57 13.14
C ILE A 237 -6.13 21.06 13.02
N VAL A 238 -5.23 21.88 13.54
CA VAL A 238 -5.38 23.33 13.58
C VAL A 238 -4.77 23.93 12.32
N ALA A 239 -5.53 24.81 11.66
CA ALA A 239 -5.05 25.55 10.50
C ALA A 239 -4.15 26.75 10.89
N ASP A 240 -3.34 27.17 9.94
CA ASP A 240 -2.61 28.43 10.01
C ASP A 240 -3.56 29.65 9.89
N GLU A 241 -3.00 30.86 9.94
CA GLU A 241 -3.75 32.11 9.83
C GLU A 241 -4.51 32.24 8.50
N THR A 242 -4.08 31.54 7.45
CA THR A 242 -4.75 31.53 6.13
C THR A 242 -5.95 30.56 6.09
N GLY A 243 -6.07 29.69 7.06
CA GLY A 243 -7.06 28.61 7.10
C GLY A 243 -6.84 27.48 6.09
N GLN A 244 -5.68 27.44 5.42
CA GLN A 244 -5.44 26.49 4.32
C GLN A 244 -4.42 25.39 4.66
N HIS A 245 -3.42 25.70 5.50
CA HIS A 245 -2.33 24.78 5.80
C HIS A 245 -2.39 24.33 7.26
N VAL A 246 -1.80 23.17 7.54
CA VAL A 246 -1.64 22.70 8.92
C VAL A 246 -0.67 23.60 9.67
N ALA A 247 -0.99 23.91 10.94
CA ALA A 247 -0.12 24.63 11.88
C ALA A 247 0.13 23.85 13.17
N ALA A 248 -0.82 23.02 13.62
CA ALA A 248 -0.66 22.22 14.83
C ALA A 248 -1.63 21.03 14.87
N LEU A 249 -1.32 20.08 15.75
CA LEU A 249 -2.22 19.03 16.19
C LEU A 249 -2.68 19.32 17.62
N GLU A 250 -4.00 19.38 17.83
CA GLU A 250 -4.60 19.39 19.16
C GLU A 250 -4.97 17.97 19.56
N MET A 251 -4.61 17.57 20.75
CA MET A 251 -4.79 16.19 21.25
C MET A 251 -5.03 16.17 22.75
N THR A 252 -5.65 15.11 23.24
CA THR A 252 -5.85 14.87 24.69
C THR A 252 -4.73 13.97 25.21
N ASP A 253 -4.14 14.36 26.35
CA ASP A 253 -3.31 13.47 27.18
C ASP A 253 -4.22 12.51 27.93
N GLY A 254 -4.14 11.23 27.57
CA GLY A 254 -4.94 10.18 28.23
C GLY A 254 -4.51 9.87 29.69
N THR A 255 -3.44 10.50 30.17
CA THR A 255 -2.99 10.36 31.58
C THR A 255 -3.60 11.46 32.44
N THR A 256 -3.57 12.71 31.99
CA THR A 256 -4.06 13.88 32.73
C THR A 256 -5.47 14.31 32.35
N GLY A 257 -5.92 13.95 31.15
CA GLY A 257 -7.18 14.43 30.57
C GLY A 257 -7.07 15.84 29.98
N GLU A 258 -5.90 16.47 30.04
CA GLU A 258 -5.67 17.82 29.53
C GLU A 258 -5.55 17.84 28.00
N THR A 259 -5.86 19.00 27.43
CA THR A 259 -5.66 19.26 26.02
C THR A 259 -4.30 19.85 25.79
N GLU A 260 -3.53 19.26 24.86
CA GLU A 260 -2.21 19.72 24.43
C GLU A 260 -2.27 20.16 22.96
N VAL A 261 -1.44 21.15 22.60
CA VAL A 261 -1.29 21.61 21.22
C VAL A 261 0.17 21.42 20.81
N LEU A 262 0.38 20.57 19.80
CA LEU A 262 1.69 20.25 19.23
C LEU A 262 1.86 20.99 17.90
N PRO A 263 2.77 21.98 17.77
CA PRO A 263 3.05 22.62 16.49
C PRO A 263 3.54 21.61 15.43
N ALA A 264 3.02 21.73 14.22
CA ALA A 264 3.34 20.83 13.11
C ALA A 264 3.25 21.57 11.78
N ASP A 265 4.25 21.37 10.93
CA ASP A 265 4.25 21.86 9.54
C ASP A 265 3.67 20.79 8.57
N VAL A 266 3.77 19.53 8.96
CA VAL A 266 3.25 18.38 8.22
C VAL A 266 2.68 17.35 9.21
N ILE A 267 1.50 16.81 8.90
CA ILE A 267 0.90 15.71 9.66
C ILE A 267 0.69 14.52 8.72
N VAL A 268 1.13 13.34 9.17
CA VAL A 268 0.92 12.09 8.43
C VAL A 268 0.08 11.12 9.25
N THR A 269 -1.10 10.76 8.76
CA THR A 269 -2.00 9.79 9.39
C THR A 269 -1.68 8.38 8.89
N SER A 270 -1.22 7.50 9.76
CA SER A 270 -0.83 6.12 9.42
C SER A 270 -1.55 5.13 10.32
N ILE A 271 -2.88 5.03 10.13
CA ILE A 271 -3.82 4.27 10.98
C ILE A 271 -4.46 3.08 10.26
N GLY A 272 -3.88 2.67 9.15
CA GLY A 272 -4.28 1.53 8.32
C GLY A 272 -4.96 1.92 7.02
N GLU A 273 -5.09 0.96 6.14
CA GLU A 273 -5.68 1.06 4.81
C GLU A 273 -7.01 0.29 4.75
N ILE A 274 -7.80 0.57 3.73
CA ILE A 274 -9.08 -0.08 3.44
C ILE A 274 -9.00 -0.66 2.02
N PRO A 275 -9.36 -1.93 1.80
CA PRO A 275 -9.47 -2.48 0.47
C PRO A 275 -10.59 -1.78 -0.31
N THR A 276 -10.30 -1.39 -1.53
CA THR A 276 -11.26 -0.72 -2.41
C THR A 276 -11.10 -1.27 -3.83
N PRO A 277 -11.56 -2.50 -4.11
CA PRO A 277 -11.59 -2.99 -5.47
C PRO A 277 -12.41 -2.04 -6.35
N PRO A 278 -11.84 -1.49 -7.44
CA PRO A 278 -12.51 -0.46 -8.24
C PRO A 278 -13.78 -0.93 -8.97
N PHE A 279 -14.03 -2.23 -8.96
CA PHE A 279 -15.17 -2.89 -9.58
C PHE A 279 -16.16 -3.51 -8.56
N GLN A 280 -15.99 -3.25 -7.27
CA GLN A 280 -16.77 -3.87 -6.20
C GLN A 280 -18.28 -3.65 -6.38
N LYS A 281 -18.70 -2.41 -6.67
CA LYS A 281 -20.11 -2.06 -6.83
C LYS A 281 -20.73 -2.67 -8.10
N GLU A 282 -20.00 -2.69 -9.20
CA GLU A 282 -20.50 -3.10 -10.52
C GLU A 282 -20.66 -4.61 -10.63
N LEU A 283 -19.89 -5.37 -9.86
CA LEU A 283 -19.87 -6.83 -9.92
C LEU A 283 -20.56 -7.50 -8.74
N GLY A 284 -21.23 -6.75 -7.89
CA GLY A 284 -21.86 -7.32 -6.69
C GLY A 284 -20.88 -7.92 -5.69
N LEU A 285 -19.58 -7.57 -5.79
CA LEU A 285 -18.52 -8.02 -4.88
C LEU A 285 -18.59 -7.31 -3.52
N GLU A 286 -19.61 -6.50 -3.27
CA GLU A 286 -19.81 -5.75 -2.02
C GLU A 286 -19.84 -6.63 -0.77
N ASN A 287 -20.02 -7.94 -0.94
CA ASN A 287 -20.25 -8.88 0.15
C ASN A 287 -19.44 -10.17 0.05
N VAL A 288 -18.15 -10.09 -0.29
CA VAL A 288 -17.26 -11.21 0.00
C VAL A 288 -17.10 -11.29 1.52
N ARG A 289 -18.12 -11.79 2.21
CA ARG A 289 -18.09 -12.00 3.65
C ARG A 289 -17.42 -13.31 3.96
N LYS A 290 -16.50 -13.27 4.91
CA LYS A 290 -15.92 -14.45 5.54
C LYS A 290 -17.07 -15.35 6.03
N GLY A 291 -17.26 -16.52 5.43
CA GLY A 291 -18.28 -17.49 5.82
C GLY A 291 -19.54 -17.59 4.93
N GLU A 292 -19.76 -16.68 3.98
CA GLU A 292 -20.90 -16.73 3.05
C GLU A 292 -20.59 -17.49 1.74
N VAL A 293 -19.32 -17.74 1.45
CA VAL A 293 -18.87 -18.50 0.27
C VAL A 293 -18.31 -19.84 0.67
N ARG A 294 -18.50 -20.84 -0.18
CA ARG A 294 -18.03 -22.22 0.05
C ARG A 294 -16.52 -22.30 0.28
N TRP A 295 -15.77 -21.35 -0.31
CA TRP A 295 -14.33 -21.22 -0.19
C TRP A 295 -13.96 -19.78 0.14
N LEU A 296 -13.08 -19.58 1.10
CA LEU A 296 -12.69 -18.25 1.63
C LEU A 296 -12.27 -17.25 0.55
N HIS A 297 -11.76 -17.71 -0.58
CA HIS A 297 -11.22 -16.89 -1.66
C HIS A 297 -12.13 -16.81 -2.90
N MET A 298 -13.30 -17.41 -2.89
CA MET A 298 -14.27 -17.31 -3.98
C MET A 298 -15.09 -16.04 -3.88
N THR A 299 -15.45 -15.48 -5.03
CA THR A 299 -16.41 -14.38 -5.14
C THR A 299 -17.79 -14.91 -5.54
N SER A 300 -18.77 -14.00 -5.66
CA SER A 300 -20.09 -14.32 -6.23
C SER A 300 -20.06 -14.62 -7.73
N ILE A 301 -18.95 -14.29 -8.41
CA ILE A 301 -18.76 -14.56 -9.84
C ILE A 301 -18.01 -15.88 -10.00
N GLU A 302 -18.53 -16.76 -10.85
CA GLU A 302 -17.88 -18.03 -11.15
C GLU A 302 -16.47 -17.82 -11.72
N ASN A 303 -15.50 -18.62 -11.27
CA ASN A 303 -14.09 -18.54 -11.65
C ASN A 303 -13.37 -17.24 -11.32
N VAL A 304 -13.95 -16.35 -10.48
CA VAL A 304 -13.30 -15.16 -9.96
C VAL A 304 -12.99 -15.35 -8.48
N PHE A 305 -11.71 -15.18 -8.14
CA PHE A 305 -11.17 -15.36 -6.80
C PHE A 305 -10.53 -14.07 -6.29
N VAL A 306 -10.35 -13.98 -4.98
CA VAL A 306 -9.68 -12.86 -4.33
C VAL A 306 -8.58 -13.34 -3.40
N ALA A 307 -7.46 -12.62 -3.30
CA ALA A 307 -6.37 -12.98 -2.41
C ALA A 307 -5.57 -11.73 -1.93
N GLY A 308 -5.03 -11.80 -0.70
CA GLY A 308 -4.25 -10.73 -0.08
C GLY A 308 -5.11 -9.66 0.58
N ASP A 309 -4.56 -8.44 0.69
CA ASP A 309 -5.16 -7.34 1.47
C ASP A 309 -6.51 -6.82 0.93
N VAL A 310 -6.93 -7.30 -0.22
CA VAL A 310 -8.29 -7.06 -0.74
C VAL A 310 -9.37 -7.77 0.08
N LEU A 311 -8.99 -8.72 0.94
CA LEU A 311 -9.89 -9.49 1.81
C LEU A 311 -10.02 -8.93 3.23
N THR A 312 -9.24 -7.95 3.65
CA THR A 312 -9.12 -7.53 5.06
C THR A 312 -10.00 -6.34 5.44
#